data_d93cf2b78df565033ce849fa74e69a31
#
_entry.id   d93cf2b78df565033ce849fa74e69a31
#
_cell.length_a   1.000
_cell.length_b   1.000
_cell.length_c   1.000
_cell.angle_alpha   90.00
_cell.angle_beta   90.00
_cell.angle_gamma   90.00
#
_symmetry.space_group_name_H-M   'P 1'
#
loop_
_entity.id
_entity.type
_entity.pdbx_description
1 polymer ?
#
loop_
_entity_poly.entity_id
_entity_poly.type
_entity_poly.pdbx_seq_one_letter_code
_entity_poly.pdbx_strand_id
1 'polypeptide(L)'
;METRNVIAAISLSAAVIILYSLFFAPPPITKENLAEKNKTEQNTDTPSLDQKETVTEITREEALRQSKRIQFENQSIIGSISLKGAAIDDLTFKEYNVSLDNNEKIKLLSPRNSTNGYLIESGFITTDKNIEIPNAQTNWSVSGNSKLTDQSPIKLTWSNNQGITFEKEIALDDKFLFTIKQRVKNSSDKAYDFYSYGQIIRNKIPEISNFYILHEGLIADLDDELIEEDYDDIQEKKFTKTAQKGWLGIGDKYWITSLIPPSGKEFKTTFDYKKKFRANFVSTEPLELKKNSIIEDQIQVIVAAKRVEVIDGYAKSLNIDKFDLAIDWGFLYFITKPLFHGIDYFFKLLGNYGLAIIAITFCIRLAFFPLANFSFKSMAKMKALQPEMVRLKELHKNDKMKLQQEMMALYKKEKVNPMSGCLPIL
;
A
#
# COMPACT_ATOMS: atom_id res chain seq x y z
N MET A 1 -2.40 38.89 -25.16
CA MET A 1 -2.45 37.45 -25.50
C MET A 1 -3.78 37.23 -26.18
N GLU A 2 -3.78 36.83 -27.45
CA GLU A 2 -5.04 36.61 -28.18
C GLU A 2 -5.75 35.39 -27.61
N THR A 3 -7.01 35.55 -27.26
CA THR A 3 -7.92 34.50 -26.75
C THR A 3 -7.88 33.19 -27.59
N ARG A 4 -7.60 33.32 -28.90
CA ARG A 4 -7.44 32.18 -29.84
C ARG A 4 -6.23 31.29 -29.53
N ASN A 5 -5.11 31.81 -29.04
CA ASN A 5 -3.92 31.01 -28.69
C ASN A 5 -4.15 30.29 -27.39
N VAL A 6 -4.91 30.85 -26.47
CA VAL A 6 -5.33 30.18 -25.23
C VAL A 6 -6.29 29.03 -25.55
N ILE A 7 -7.27 29.26 -26.44
CA ILE A 7 -8.20 28.22 -26.89
C ILE A 7 -7.46 27.08 -27.60
N ALA A 8 -6.48 27.39 -28.48
CA ALA A 8 -5.69 26.38 -29.15
C ALA A 8 -4.82 25.55 -28.19
N ALA A 9 -4.23 26.19 -27.17
CA ALA A 9 -3.47 25.51 -26.13
C ALA A 9 -4.38 24.59 -25.27
N ILE A 10 -5.55 25.08 -24.89
CA ILE A 10 -6.55 24.30 -24.15
C ILE A 10 -7.04 23.11 -24.99
N SER A 11 -7.32 23.33 -26.29
CA SER A 11 -7.75 22.26 -27.21
C SER A 11 -6.68 21.21 -27.42
N LEU A 12 -5.40 21.61 -27.50
CA LEU A 12 -4.29 20.66 -27.64
C LEU A 12 -4.10 19.85 -26.34
N SER A 13 -4.19 20.50 -25.19
CA SER A 13 -4.13 19.83 -23.88
C SER A 13 -5.30 18.87 -23.71
N ALA A 14 -6.51 19.28 -24.10
CA ALA A 14 -7.69 18.42 -24.09
C ALA A 14 -7.54 17.22 -25.03
N ALA A 15 -6.97 17.44 -26.22
CA ALA A 15 -6.71 16.34 -27.18
C ALA A 15 -5.68 15.33 -26.64
N VAL A 16 -4.66 15.78 -25.95
CA VAL A 16 -3.67 14.91 -25.30
C VAL A 16 -4.32 14.10 -24.18
N ILE A 17 -5.16 14.74 -23.35
CA ILE A 17 -5.90 14.06 -22.29
C ILE A 17 -6.89 13.03 -22.87
N ILE A 18 -7.60 13.38 -23.94
CA ILE A 18 -8.53 12.46 -24.61
C ILE A 18 -7.79 11.28 -25.24
N LEU A 19 -6.66 11.52 -25.92
CA LEU A 19 -5.83 10.45 -26.47
C LEU A 19 -5.27 9.55 -25.38
N TYR A 20 -4.83 10.13 -24.26
CA TYR A 20 -4.40 9.37 -23.11
C TYR A 20 -5.54 8.51 -22.54
N SER A 21 -6.72 9.09 -22.35
CA SER A 21 -7.89 8.36 -21.83
C SER A 21 -8.39 7.24 -22.77
N LEU A 22 -8.20 7.39 -24.08
CA LEU A 22 -8.59 6.36 -25.07
C LEU A 22 -7.60 5.19 -25.15
N PHE A 23 -6.31 5.44 -24.93
CA PHE A 23 -5.27 4.43 -25.17
C PHE A 23 -4.63 3.88 -23.88
N PHE A 24 -4.70 4.62 -22.75
CA PHE A 24 -3.98 4.28 -21.53
C PHE A 24 -4.86 4.32 -20.25
N ALA A 25 -6.05 4.92 -20.30
CA ALA A 25 -6.94 4.86 -19.14
C ALA A 25 -7.63 3.49 -19.08
N PRO A 26 -7.74 2.87 -17.90
CA PRO A 26 -8.56 1.69 -17.74
C PRO A 26 -10.02 2.01 -18.13
N PRO A 27 -10.76 1.05 -18.71
CA PRO A 27 -12.14 1.29 -19.13
C PRO A 27 -12.99 1.72 -17.93
N PRO A 28 -13.86 2.74 -18.08
CA PRO A 28 -14.73 3.17 -17.00
C PRO A 28 -15.61 1.99 -16.57
N ILE A 29 -15.63 1.73 -15.25
CA ILE A 29 -16.47 0.69 -14.65
C ILE A 29 -17.93 1.14 -14.81
N THR A 30 -18.63 0.64 -15.81
CA THR A 30 -20.06 0.88 -15.98
C THR A 30 -20.84 0.09 -14.93
N LYS A 31 -21.87 0.69 -14.37
CA LYS A 31 -22.74 0.09 -13.32
C LYS A 31 -23.35 -1.28 -13.74
N GLU A 32 -23.43 -1.59 -15.02
CA GLU A 32 -23.88 -2.88 -15.54
C GLU A 32 -22.87 -4.02 -15.29
N ASN A 33 -21.57 -3.77 -15.41
CA ASN A 33 -20.54 -4.78 -15.11
C ASN A 33 -20.42 -5.12 -13.63
N LEU A 34 -20.86 -4.24 -12.73
CA LEU A 34 -20.94 -4.49 -11.29
C LEU A 34 -22.13 -5.40 -10.93
N ALA A 35 -23.22 -5.35 -11.68
CA ALA A 35 -24.41 -6.17 -11.42
C ALA A 35 -24.21 -7.63 -11.87
N GLU A 36 -23.45 -7.89 -12.93
CA GLU A 36 -23.15 -9.26 -13.37
C GLU A 36 -22.06 -9.93 -12.52
N LYS A 37 -21.00 -9.20 -12.12
CA LYS A 37 -19.98 -9.75 -11.20
C LYS A 37 -20.54 -10.07 -9.82
N ASN A 38 -21.48 -9.29 -9.31
CA ASN A 38 -22.11 -9.55 -8.01
C ASN A 38 -23.11 -10.73 -8.01
N LYS A 39 -23.52 -11.23 -9.17
CA LYS A 39 -24.41 -12.41 -9.25
C LYS A 39 -23.65 -13.74 -9.23
N THR A 40 -22.37 -13.76 -9.56
CA THR A 40 -21.56 -14.99 -9.63
C THR A 40 -20.86 -15.30 -8.29
N GLU A 41 -20.80 -14.35 -7.34
CA GLU A 41 -20.07 -14.52 -6.05
C GLU A 41 -20.96 -14.94 -4.87
N GLN A 42 -22.21 -15.34 -5.08
CA GLN A 42 -23.14 -15.63 -3.97
C GLN A 42 -23.09 -17.06 -3.39
N ASN A 43 -22.19 -17.93 -3.83
CA ASN A 43 -22.07 -19.30 -3.32
C ASN A 43 -20.61 -19.71 -3.07
N THR A 44 -19.93 -19.06 -2.13
CA THR A 44 -18.76 -19.67 -1.49
C THR A 44 -19.08 -19.87 -0.01
N ASP A 45 -19.07 -21.12 0.44
CA ASP A 45 -19.20 -21.54 1.86
C ASP A 45 -18.02 -21.06 2.75
N THR A 46 -17.35 -19.98 2.39
CA THR A 46 -16.23 -19.42 3.15
C THR A 46 -16.77 -18.72 4.39
N PRO A 47 -16.30 -19.09 5.59
CA PRO A 47 -16.79 -18.51 6.84
C PRO A 47 -16.44 -17.01 6.95
N SER A 48 -17.29 -16.26 7.66
CA SER A 48 -17.15 -14.81 7.86
C SER A 48 -16.52 -14.51 9.23
N LEU A 49 -15.64 -13.48 9.28
CA LEU A 49 -15.01 -12.98 10.50
C LEU A 49 -15.89 -12.03 11.33
N ASP A 50 -17.21 -12.04 11.11
CA ASP A 50 -18.14 -11.14 11.80
C ASP A 50 -18.29 -11.47 13.28
N GLN A 51 -17.69 -10.65 14.15
CA GLN A 51 -17.88 -10.70 15.61
C GLN A 51 -18.62 -9.45 16.08
N LYS A 52 -19.66 -9.65 16.95
CA LYS A 52 -20.33 -8.53 17.63
C LYS A 52 -19.45 -8.03 18.77
N GLU A 53 -18.96 -6.80 18.66
CA GLU A 53 -18.21 -6.14 19.73
C GLU A 53 -18.99 -4.93 20.25
N THR A 54 -19.22 -4.88 21.56
CA THR A 54 -19.60 -3.68 22.30
C THR A 54 -18.38 -3.23 23.10
N VAL A 55 -17.81 -2.09 22.77
CA VAL A 55 -16.58 -1.62 23.41
C VAL A 55 -16.76 -0.20 23.91
N THR A 56 -16.44 0.01 25.19
CA THR A 56 -16.23 1.33 25.77
C THR A 56 -14.80 1.77 25.46
N GLU A 57 -14.61 2.89 24.80
CA GLU A 57 -13.28 3.44 24.51
C GLU A 57 -12.60 3.92 25.79
N ILE A 58 -11.37 3.45 26.01
CA ILE A 58 -10.51 3.81 27.15
C ILE A 58 -9.15 4.32 26.65
N THR A 59 -8.33 4.84 27.54
CA THR A 59 -6.97 5.23 27.18
C THR A 59 -6.11 4.03 26.80
N ARG A 60 -5.05 4.25 26.02
CA ARG A 60 -4.11 3.17 25.63
C ARG A 60 -3.47 2.52 26.86
N GLU A 61 -3.08 3.31 27.83
CA GLU A 61 -2.43 2.84 29.05
C GLU A 61 -3.36 1.96 29.90
N GLU A 62 -4.63 2.32 30.01
CA GLU A 62 -5.66 1.49 30.67
C GLU A 62 -5.90 0.20 29.91
N ALA A 63 -5.99 0.27 28.58
CA ALA A 63 -6.21 -0.90 27.72
C ALA A 63 -5.06 -1.91 27.82
N LEU A 64 -3.81 -1.43 27.88
CA LEU A 64 -2.62 -2.28 28.05
C LEU A 64 -2.63 -3.07 29.36
N ARG A 65 -3.24 -2.52 30.44
CA ARG A 65 -3.36 -3.19 31.74
C ARG A 65 -4.46 -4.25 31.82
N GLN A 66 -5.38 -4.31 30.85
CA GLN A 66 -6.53 -5.21 30.89
C GLN A 66 -6.21 -6.68 30.60
N SER A 67 -5.03 -6.98 30.05
CA SER A 67 -4.61 -8.34 29.73
C SER A 67 -3.16 -8.61 30.14
N LYS A 68 -2.87 -9.89 30.43
CA LYS A 68 -1.48 -10.34 30.50
C LYS A 68 -0.84 -10.18 29.13
N ARG A 69 0.43 -9.76 29.11
CA ARG A 69 1.15 -9.43 27.88
C ARG A 69 2.54 -10.07 27.89
N ILE A 70 3.04 -10.35 26.68
CA ILE A 70 4.42 -10.73 26.47
C ILE A 70 5.13 -9.60 25.74
N GLN A 71 6.27 -9.17 26.28
CA GLN A 71 7.02 -8.07 25.69
C GLN A 71 7.80 -8.54 24.48
N PHE A 72 7.94 -7.67 23.48
CA PHE A 72 8.87 -7.87 22.38
C PHE A 72 9.78 -6.66 22.19
N GLU A 73 10.98 -6.93 21.69
CA GLU A 73 11.96 -5.87 21.43
C GLU A 73 13.03 -6.39 20.46
N ASN A 74 13.38 -5.54 19.49
CA ASN A 74 14.56 -5.68 18.65
C ASN A 74 15.27 -4.32 18.48
N GLN A 75 16.08 -4.15 17.44
CA GLN A 75 16.80 -2.90 17.19
C GLN A 75 15.86 -1.74 16.83
N SER A 76 14.76 -2.00 16.11
CA SER A 76 13.90 -1.00 15.48
C SER A 76 12.60 -0.71 16.23
N ILE A 77 12.05 -1.71 16.92
CA ILE A 77 10.73 -1.64 17.56
C ILE A 77 10.73 -2.21 18.97
N ILE A 78 9.80 -1.72 19.78
CA ILE A 78 9.47 -2.24 21.10
C ILE A 78 7.96 -2.27 21.27
N GLY A 79 7.44 -3.24 22.01
CA GLY A 79 6.02 -3.36 22.26
C GLY A 79 5.64 -4.60 23.03
N SER A 80 4.39 -5.01 22.89
CA SER A 80 3.88 -6.21 23.54
C SER A 80 2.73 -6.87 22.79
N ILE A 81 2.59 -8.18 22.98
CA ILE A 81 1.51 -9.00 22.44
C ILE A 81 0.54 -9.31 23.57
N SER A 82 -0.75 -9.05 23.36
CA SER A 82 -1.79 -9.43 24.30
C SER A 82 -1.96 -10.96 24.35
N LEU A 83 -1.94 -11.56 25.54
CA LEU A 83 -2.29 -12.97 25.69
C LEU A 83 -3.79 -13.21 25.56
N LYS A 84 -4.61 -12.17 25.61
CA LYS A 84 -6.04 -12.22 25.29
C LYS A 84 -6.22 -12.00 23.79
N GLY A 85 -6.68 -13.01 23.06
CA GLY A 85 -6.81 -13.03 21.61
C GLY A 85 -5.50 -13.25 20.85
N ALA A 86 -4.34 -13.28 21.50
CA ALA A 86 -3.00 -13.36 20.88
C ALA A 86 -2.79 -12.27 19.81
N ALA A 87 -3.23 -11.04 20.12
CA ALA A 87 -3.15 -9.89 19.22
C ALA A 87 -1.83 -9.14 19.35
N ILE A 88 -1.25 -8.71 18.22
CA ILE A 88 -0.15 -7.75 18.17
C ILE A 88 -0.80 -6.37 18.15
N ASP A 89 -0.88 -5.73 19.32
CA ASP A 89 -1.68 -4.52 19.54
C ASP A 89 -0.96 -3.43 20.33
N ASP A 90 0.36 -3.49 20.40
CA ASP A 90 1.20 -2.51 21.07
C ASP A 90 2.57 -2.49 20.40
N LEU A 91 2.85 -1.46 19.60
CA LEU A 91 4.12 -1.30 18.91
C LEU A 91 4.52 0.17 18.87
N THR A 92 5.75 0.41 19.28
CA THR A 92 6.39 1.73 19.29
C THR A 92 7.70 1.65 18.49
N PHE A 93 7.93 2.60 17.60
CA PHE A 93 9.18 2.74 16.87
C PHE A 93 10.26 3.37 17.76
N LYS A 94 11.47 2.81 17.79
CA LYS A 94 12.59 3.31 18.59
C LYS A 94 13.31 4.50 17.95
N GLU A 95 13.31 4.58 16.61
CA GLU A 95 14.05 5.60 15.87
C GLU A 95 13.23 6.86 15.57
N TYR A 96 11.88 6.79 15.62
CA TYR A 96 11.01 7.88 15.17
C TYR A 96 10.34 8.60 16.34
N ASN A 97 10.44 9.92 16.34
CA ASN A 97 9.79 10.80 17.30
C ASN A 97 8.51 11.40 16.69
N VAL A 98 7.54 11.76 17.54
CA VAL A 98 6.30 12.45 17.15
C VAL A 98 6.61 13.84 16.59
N SER A 99 7.59 14.54 17.15
CA SER A 99 8.07 15.83 16.68
C SER A 99 9.59 15.95 16.84
N LEU A 100 10.17 16.97 16.20
CA LEU A 100 11.60 17.28 16.34
C LEU A 100 11.94 17.86 17.72
N ASP A 101 10.96 18.43 18.41
CA ASP A 101 11.14 19.16 19.65
C ASP A 101 10.96 18.30 20.91
N ASN A 102 10.49 17.06 20.77
CA ASN A 102 10.33 16.15 21.89
C ASN A 102 10.84 14.73 21.57
N ASN A 103 11.12 13.99 22.63
CA ASN A 103 11.62 12.61 22.53
C ASN A 103 10.49 11.56 22.56
N GLU A 104 9.22 11.97 22.48
CA GLU A 104 8.11 11.02 22.46
C GLU A 104 8.15 10.21 21.18
N LYS A 105 8.16 8.88 21.34
CA LYS A 105 8.24 7.94 20.22
C LYS A 105 6.89 7.72 19.56
N ILE A 106 6.91 7.45 18.26
CA ILE A 106 5.71 7.08 17.49
C ILE A 106 5.19 5.71 17.98
N LYS A 107 3.98 5.73 18.53
CA LYS A 107 3.21 4.53 18.93
C LYS A 107 2.24 4.21 17.80
N LEU A 108 2.57 3.20 16.98
CA LEU A 108 1.73 2.87 15.81
C LEU A 108 0.57 1.97 16.20
N LEU A 109 0.84 0.83 16.86
CA LEU A 109 -0.22 -0.08 17.26
C LEU A 109 -0.72 0.27 18.66
N SER A 110 -2.03 0.07 18.86
CA SER A 110 -2.74 0.35 20.12
C SER A 110 -3.82 -0.70 20.35
N PRO A 111 -4.11 -1.08 21.62
CA PRO A 111 -5.06 -2.12 21.94
C PRO A 111 -6.47 -1.86 21.39
N ARG A 112 -7.20 -2.94 21.11
CA ARG A 112 -8.56 -2.95 20.53
C ARG A 112 -9.54 -1.97 21.18
N ASN A 113 -9.47 -1.85 22.50
CA ASN A 113 -10.39 -1.05 23.29
C ASN A 113 -9.92 0.38 23.52
N SER A 114 -8.75 0.75 22.99
CA SER A 114 -8.28 2.12 23.07
C SER A 114 -8.94 2.99 22.00
N THR A 115 -9.06 4.28 22.25
CA THR A 115 -9.62 5.29 21.34
C THR A 115 -9.01 5.19 19.95
N ASN A 116 -7.69 5.00 19.85
CA ASN A 116 -6.95 4.85 18.60
C ASN A 116 -6.53 3.38 18.39
N GLY A 117 -7.42 2.43 18.68
CA GLY A 117 -7.12 1.01 18.53
C GLY A 117 -6.65 0.68 17.12
N TYR A 118 -5.49 0.03 17.03
CA TYR A 118 -4.89 -0.41 15.78
C TYR A 118 -4.08 -1.66 16.05
N LEU A 119 -4.53 -2.80 15.52
CA LEU A 119 -4.01 -4.10 15.92
C LEU A 119 -4.08 -5.11 14.78
N ILE A 120 -3.36 -6.21 14.98
CA ILE A 120 -3.27 -7.32 14.05
C ILE A 120 -3.66 -8.60 14.76
N GLU A 121 -4.47 -9.40 14.11
CA GLU A 121 -4.90 -10.72 14.55
C GLU A 121 -4.74 -11.74 13.43
N SER A 122 -4.55 -12.98 13.81
CA SER A 122 -4.52 -14.11 12.89
C SER A 122 -5.06 -15.35 13.57
N GLY A 123 -5.41 -16.37 12.82
CA GLY A 123 -5.93 -17.60 13.40
C GLY A 123 -6.53 -18.52 12.37
N PHE A 124 -7.42 -19.37 12.89
CA PHE A 124 -8.24 -20.25 12.08
C PHE A 124 -9.71 -20.01 12.39
N ILE A 125 -10.53 -20.11 11.37
CA ILE A 125 -11.99 -20.15 11.47
C ILE A 125 -12.49 -21.47 10.87
N THR A 126 -13.72 -21.82 11.18
CA THR A 126 -14.36 -23.05 10.70
C THR A 126 -15.83 -22.81 10.41
N THR A 127 -16.41 -23.60 9.54
CA THR A 127 -17.85 -23.63 9.28
C THR A 127 -18.60 -24.49 10.30
N ASP A 128 -17.92 -25.42 10.99
CA ASP A 128 -18.53 -26.23 12.04
C ASP A 128 -18.75 -25.43 13.33
N LYS A 129 -20.00 -25.11 13.60
CA LYS A 129 -20.42 -24.34 14.79
C LYS A 129 -20.34 -25.11 16.11
N ASN A 130 -20.09 -26.43 16.06
CA ASN A 130 -20.02 -27.26 17.24
C ASN A 130 -18.62 -27.35 17.85
N ILE A 131 -17.60 -26.84 17.13
CA ILE A 131 -16.23 -26.81 17.65
C ILE A 131 -15.92 -25.43 18.23
N GLU A 132 -15.36 -25.41 19.44
CA GLU A 132 -14.87 -24.20 20.05
C GLU A 132 -13.48 -23.85 19.47
N ILE A 133 -13.36 -22.64 18.95
CA ILE A 133 -12.11 -22.10 18.38
C ILE A 133 -11.68 -20.84 19.14
N PRO A 134 -10.37 -20.50 19.13
CA PRO A 134 -9.89 -19.27 19.75
C PRO A 134 -10.52 -18.03 19.11
N ASN A 135 -10.85 -17.05 19.93
CA ASN A 135 -11.37 -15.75 19.51
C ASN A 135 -10.69 -14.60 20.24
N ALA A 136 -11.13 -13.36 20.03
CA ALA A 136 -10.54 -12.16 20.63
C ALA A 136 -10.58 -12.12 22.17
N GLN A 137 -11.40 -12.96 22.81
CA GLN A 137 -11.50 -13.06 24.28
C GLN A 137 -10.74 -14.25 24.87
N THR A 138 -10.20 -15.14 24.03
CA THR A 138 -9.47 -16.33 24.44
C THR A 138 -8.16 -15.98 25.12
N ASN A 139 -7.93 -16.52 26.32
CA ASN A 139 -6.66 -16.36 27.03
C ASN A 139 -5.69 -17.46 26.60
N TRP A 140 -4.59 -17.06 26.00
CA TRP A 140 -3.51 -17.96 25.57
C TRP A 140 -2.49 -18.17 26.68
N SER A 141 -1.94 -19.36 26.74
CA SER A 141 -0.83 -19.70 27.62
C SER A 141 0.50 -19.58 26.86
N VAL A 142 1.51 -19.08 27.54
CA VAL A 142 2.88 -18.96 27.00
C VAL A 142 3.68 -20.21 27.37
N SER A 143 4.39 -20.77 26.42
CA SER A 143 5.37 -21.82 26.64
C SER A 143 6.75 -21.41 26.08
N GLY A 144 7.83 -21.68 26.80
CA GLY A 144 9.18 -21.30 26.41
C GLY A 144 9.57 -19.89 26.83
N ASN A 145 10.03 -19.05 25.90
CA ASN A 145 10.58 -17.73 26.19
C ASN A 145 9.55 -16.76 26.73
N SER A 146 9.93 -15.95 27.70
CA SER A 146 9.06 -14.92 28.32
C SER A 146 9.13 -13.56 27.61
N LYS A 147 10.04 -13.37 26.67
CA LYS A 147 10.21 -12.17 25.84
C LYS A 147 10.50 -12.58 24.40
N LEU A 148 9.87 -11.90 23.45
CA LEU A 148 10.14 -12.07 22.02
C LEU A 148 11.27 -11.12 21.59
N THR A 149 12.30 -11.67 20.99
CA THR A 149 13.40 -10.92 20.36
C THR A 149 13.70 -11.51 18.98
N ASP A 150 14.60 -10.88 18.24
CA ASP A 150 15.09 -11.41 16.97
C ASP A 150 15.78 -12.80 17.09
N GLN A 151 16.23 -13.18 18.29
CA GLN A 151 16.88 -14.46 18.58
C GLN A 151 15.99 -15.45 19.33
N SER A 152 14.86 -14.99 19.87
CA SER A 152 14.03 -15.78 20.80
C SER A 152 12.56 -15.72 20.44
N PRO A 153 12.07 -16.63 19.57
CA PRO A 153 10.65 -16.72 19.26
C PRO A 153 9.84 -17.15 20.51
N ILE A 154 8.55 -16.82 20.52
CA ILE A 154 7.62 -17.22 21.58
C ILE A 154 6.63 -18.23 21.04
N LYS A 155 6.12 -19.08 21.94
CA LYS A 155 5.07 -20.04 21.62
C LYS A 155 3.86 -19.80 22.51
N LEU A 156 2.69 -19.60 21.89
CA LEU A 156 1.40 -19.46 22.54
C LEU A 156 0.57 -20.73 22.26
N THR A 157 -0.13 -21.22 23.28
CA THR A 157 -0.91 -22.45 23.18
C THR A 157 -2.28 -22.25 23.84
N TRP A 158 -3.33 -22.77 23.20
CA TRP A 158 -4.66 -22.88 23.76
C TRP A 158 -5.31 -24.19 23.32
N SER A 159 -6.03 -24.85 24.22
CA SER A 159 -6.73 -26.10 23.94
C SER A 159 -8.18 -25.97 24.32
N ASN A 160 -9.08 -26.48 23.47
CA ASN A 160 -10.49 -26.62 23.81
C ASN A 160 -10.74 -27.95 24.56
N ASN A 161 -11.96 -28.10 25.10
CA ASN A 161 -12.36 -29.33 25.79
C ASN A 161 -12.73 -30.48 24.82
N GLN A 162 -12.52 -30.32 23.52
CA GLN A 162 -12.90 -31.23 22.44
C GLN A 162 -11.69 -31.94 21.83
N GLY A 163 -10.52 -31.85 22.46
CA GLY A 163 -9.29 -32.50 22.02
C GLY A 163 -8.54 -31.78 20.89
N ILE A 164 -8.85 -30.48 20.67
CA ILE A 164 -8.14 -29.66 19.68
C ILE A 164 -7.24 -28.67 20.39
N THR A 165 -5.97 -28.63 19.97
CA THR A 165 -4.97 -27.70 20.50
C THR A 165 -4.51 -26.76 19.39
N PHE A 166 -4.58 -25.46 19.65
CA PHE A 166 -4.09 -24.41 18.77
C PHE A 166 -2.76 -23.87 19.31
N GLU A 167 -1.80 -23.73 18.44
CA GLU A 167 -0.47 -23.21 18.76
C GLU A 167 -0.13 -22.06 17.81
N LYS A 168 0.51 -21.02 18.34
CA LYS A 168 1.12 -19.92 17.55
C LYS A 168 2.56 -19.78 17.97
N GLU A 169 3.48 -19.90 17.01
CA GLU A 169 4.87 -19.55 17.19
C GLU A 169 5.11 -18.22 16.48
N ILE A 170 5.53 -17.21 17.23
CA ILE A 170 5.77 -15.87 16.73
C ILE A 170 7.26 -15.58 16.82
N ALA A 171 7.86 -15.32 15.68
CA ALA A 171 9.24 -14.87 15.53
C ALA A 171 9.27 -13.42 15.05
N LEU A 172 10.30 -12.69 15.44
CA LEU A 172 10.55 -11.31 15.04
C LEU A 172 11.93 -11.25 14.38
N ASP A 173 12.08 -10.52 13.28
CA ASP A 173 13.38 -10.24 12.70
C ASP A 173 14.10 -9.06 13.41
N ASP A 174 15.24 -8.65 12.91
CA ASP A 174 16.02 -7.51 13.43
C ASP A 174 15.39 -6.14 13.13
N LYS A 175 14.36 -6.07 12.26
CA LYS A 175 13.71 -4.85 11.82
C LYS A 175 12.22 -4.80 12.14
N PHE A 176 11.34 -5.25 11.21
CA PHE A 176 9.90 -4.97 11.28
C PHE A 176 9.01 -6.16 10.92
N LEU A 177 9.58 -7.34 10.68
CA LEU A 177 8.85 -8.52 10.23
C LEU A 177 8.53 -9.45 11.40
N PHE A 178 7.24 -9.74 11.58
CA PHE A 178 6.75 -10.84 12.39
C PHE A 178 6.42 -12.03 11.49
N THR A 179 6.95 -13.20 11.80
CA THR A 179 6.56 -14.46 11.18
C THR A 179 5.72 -15.26 12.18
N ILE A 180 4.48 -15.54 11.82
CA ILE A 180 3.51 -16.24 12.68
C ILE A 180 3.24 -17.61 12.07
N LYS A 181 3.79 -18.65 12.68
CA LYS A 181 3.47 -20.05 12.37
C LYS A 181 2.32 -20.49 13.25
N GLN A 182 1.26 -20.97 12.63
CA GLN A 182 0.03 -21.40 13.30
C GLN A 182 -0.15 -22.90 13.09
N ARG A 183 -0.42 -23.63 14.16
CA ARG A 183 -0.65 -25.08 14.12
C ARG A 183 -1.96 -25.41 14.83
N VAL A 184 -2.67 -26.40 14.29
CA VAL A 184 -3.80 -27.01 14.99
C VAL A 184 -3.55 -28.50 15.07
N LYS A 185 -3.55 -29.04 16.30
CA LYS A 185 -3.39 -30.45 16.58
C LYS A 185 -4.73 -31.06 16.97
N ASN A 186 -5.09 -32.15 16.32
CA ASN A 186 -6.30 -32.92 16.60
C ASN A 186 -5.97 -34.20 17.37
N SER A 187 -6.45 -34.30 18.58
CA SER A 187 -6.40 -35.52 19.42
C SER A 187 -7.78 -36.15 19.58
N SER A 188 -8.79 -35.67 18.85
CA SER A 188 -10.16 -36.21 18.84
C SER A 188 -10.34 -37.29 17.78
N ASP A 189 -11.50 -37.94 17.79
CA ASP A 189 -11.89 -38.98 16.84
C ASP A 189 -12.56 -38.46 15.56
N LYS A 190 -12.69 -37.12 15.39
CA LYS A 190 -13.37 -36.48 14.26
C LYS A 190 -12.36 -35.73 13.39
N ALA A 191 -12.68 -35.55 12.11
CA ALA A 191 -12.01 -34.62 11.24
C ALA A 191 -12.72 -33.25 11.24
N TYR A 192 -11.98 -32.18 10.94
CA TYR A 192 -12.49 -30.81 10.92
C TYR A 192 -11.84 -30.03 9.78
N ASP A 193 -12.59 -29.07 9.25
CA ASP A 193 -12.09 -28.13 8.23
C ASP A 193 -11.83 -26.77 8.84
N PHE A 194 -10.61 -26.27 8.65
CA PHE A 194 -10.19 -24.96 9.10
C PHE A 194 -9.76 -24.06 7.95
N TYR A 195 -10.06 -22.78 8.08
CA TYR A 195 -9.64 -21.74 7.14
C TYR A 195 -8.70 -20.77 7.86
N SER A 196 -7.53 -20.56 7.31
CA SER A 196 -6.57 -19.59 7.83
C SER A 196 -7.02 -18.17 7.57
N TYR A 197 -6.82 -17.27 8.52
CA TYR A 197 -7.10 -15.86 8.35
C TYR A 197 -6.04 -14.96 9.00
N GLY A 198 -5.94 -13.76 8.47
CA GLY A 198 -5.29 -12.63 9.13
C GLY A 198 -6.12 -11.37 8.95
N GLN A 199 -6.09 -10.49 9.95
CA GLN A 199 -6.79 -9.21 9.88
C GLN A 199 -6.04 -8.09 10.57
N ILE A 200 -6.13 -6.90 9.99
CA ILE A 200 -5.72 -5.63 10.56
C ILE A 200 -6.99 -4.86 10.88
N ILE A 201 -7.09 -4.36 12.11
CA ILE A 201 -8.25 -3.59 12.58
C ILE A 201 -7.79 -2.23 13.03
N ARG A 202 -8.48 -1.17 12.57
CA ARG A 202 -8.22 0.21 12.96
C ARG A 202 -9.51 0.91 13.38
N ASN A 203 -9.52 1.52 14.55
CA ASN A 203 -10.73 2.14 15.10
C ASN A 203 -11.06 3.47 14.42
N LYS A 204 -10.06 4.29 14.12
CA LYS A 204 -10.23 5.68 13.63
C LYS A 204 -9.29 5.98 12.47
N ILE A 205 -9.72 6.89 11.62
CA ILE A 205 -8.86 7.53 10.63
C ILE A 205 -7.78 8.31 11.38
N PRO A 206 -6.49 8.25 10.98
CA PRO A 206 -5.44 9.05 11.61
C PRO A 206 -5.71 10.54 11.43
N GLU A 207 -5.31 11.34 12.41
CA GLU A 207 -5.31 12.80 12.24
C GLU A 207 -4.25 13.17 11.21
N ILE A 208 -4.70 13.62 10.04
CA ILE A 208 -3.84 13.96 8.91
C ILE A 208 -3.49 15.45 8.99
N SER A 209 -2.22 15.80 8.96
CA SER A 209 -1.83 17.16 8.60
C SER A 209 -2.14 17.37 7.12
N ASN A 210 -3.02 18.31 6.78
CA ASN A 210 -3.55 18.65 5.46
C ASN A 210 -2.48 19.00 4.40
N PHE A 211 -1.49 18.17 4.15
CA PHE A 211 -0.49 18.39 3.12
C PHE A 211 -0.47 17.20 2.17
N TYR A 212 -0.62 17.46 0.90
CA TYR A 212 -0.64 16.55 -0.25
C TYR A 212 -0.21 15.12 0.07
N ILE A 213 -1.17 14.25 0.28
CA ILE A 213 -0.98 12.83 0.45
C ILE A 213 -1.57 12.21 -0.81
N LEU A 214 -0.84 11.32 -1.45
CA LEU A 214 -1.32 10.66 -2.65
C LEU A 214 -2.35 9.59 -2.29
N HIS A 215 -2.00 8.66 -1.37
CA HIS A 215 -2.93 7.67 -0.83
C HIS A 215 -2.70 7.41 0.67
N GLU A 216 -3.76 7.45 1.47
CA GLU A 216 -3.85 6.92 2.84
C GLU A 216 -5.13 6.12 2.99
N GLY A 217 -5.03 4.86 3.37
CA GLY A 217 -6.17 3.99 3.45
C GLY A 217 -5.81 2.52 3.43
N LEU A 218 -6.71 1.72 2.90
CA LEU A 218 -6.55 0.30 2.73
C LEU A 218 -5.90 0.02 1.38
N ILE A 219 -4.87 -0.80 1.39
CA ILE A 219 -4.03 -1.03 0.21
C ILE A 219 -3.73 -2.51 0.06
N ALA A 220 -3.67 -3.00 -1.18
CA ALA A 220 -3.24 -4.35 -1.50
C ALA A 220 -2.61 -4.42 -2.89
N ASP A 221 -1.73 -5.38 -3.11
CA ASP A 221 -1.44 -5.92 -4.44
C ASP A 221 -1.96 -7.36 -4.49
N LEU A 222 -2.88 -7.64 -5.40
CA LEU A 222 -3.56 -8.92 -5.53
C LEU A 222 -3.47 -9.40 -6.98
N ASP A 223 -2.69 -10.46 -7.23
CA ASP A 223 -2.42 -11.00 -8.56
C ASP A 223 -1.90 -9.94 -9.55
N ASP A 224 -0.93 -9.14 -9.12
CA ASP A 224 -0.30 -8.05 -9.86
C ASP A 224 -1.21 -6.82 -10.12
N GLU A 225 -2.32 -6.70 -9.43
CA GLU A 225 -3.19 -5.53 -9.47
C GLU A 225 -3.11 -4.76 -8.15
N LEU A 226 -2.58 -3.52 -8.20
CA LEU A 226 -2.57 -2.60 -7.06
C LEU A 226 -3.99 -2.08 -6.82
N ILE A 227 -4.43 -2.15 -5.57
CA ILE A 227 -5.73 -1.72 -5.09
C ILE A 227 -5.48 -0.71 -3.98
N GLU A 228 -6.03 0.46 -4.14
CA GLU A 228 -5.97 1.57 -3.20
C GLU A 228 -7.39 2.04 -2.93
N GLU A 229 -7.83 1.92 -1.67
CA GLU A 229 -9.17 2.27 -1.22
C GLU A 229 -9.06 3.28 -0.07
N ASP A 230 -9.55 4.48 -0.29
CA ASP A 230 -9.57 5.51 0.73
C ASP A 230 -10.51 5.15 1.88
N TYR A 231 -10.31 5.73 3.05
CA TYR A 231 -11.15 5.45 4.21
C TYR A 231 -12.63 5.80 3.95
N ASP A 232 -12.91 6.88 3.22
CA ASP A 232 -14.27 7.31 2.92
C ASP A 232 -14.96 6.32 1.96
N ASP A 233 -14.26 5.82 0.95
CA ASP A 233 -14.79 4.85 0.00
C ASP A 233 -15.19 3.54 0.70
N ILE A 234 -14.36 3.07 1.63
CA ILE A 234 -14.64 1.84 2.41
C ILE A 234 -15.77 2.04 3.42
N GLN A 235 -16.03 3.25 3.90
CA GLN A 235 -17.22 3.54 4.71
C GLN A 235 -18.51 3.37 3.90
N GLU A 236 -18.47 3.71 2.62
CA GLU A 236 -19.62 3.62 1.73
C GLU A 236 -19.79 2.22 1.14
N LYS A 237 -18.68 1.59 0.73
CA LYS A 237 -18.71 0.32 0.01
C LYS A 237 -17.59 -0.62 0.42
N LYS A 238 -17.97 -1.84 0.77
CA LYS A 238 -17.04 -2.95 1.01
C LYS A 238 -16.34 -3.34 -0.29
N PHE A 239 -15.00 -3.52 -0.22
CA PHE A 239 -14.21 -4.14 -1.28
C PHE A 239 -14.00 -5.63 -0.97
N THR A 240 -14.00 -6.47 -2.01
CA THR A 240 -13.70 -7.90 -1.89
C THR A 240 -13.10 -8.41 -3.19
N LYS A 241 -11.99 -9.16 -3.09
CA LYS A 241 -11.35 -9.82 -4.23
C LYS A 241 -10.67 -11.11 -3.79
N THR A 242 -10.74 -12.15 -4.63
CA THR A 242 -10.00 -13.40 -4.46
C THR A 242 -8.70 -13.33 -5.25
N ALA A 243 -7.60 -13.86 -4.68
CA ALA A 243 -6.27 -13.86 -5.28
C ALA A 243 -5.47 -15.09 -4.89
N GLN A 244 -4.46 -15.44 -5.68
CA GLN A 244 -3.53 -16.54 -5.38
C GLN A 244 -2.21 -16.06 -4.80
N LYS A 245 -1.87 -14.78 -5.00
CA LYS A 245 -0.67 -14.15 -4.47
C LYS A 245 -0.92 -12.68 -4.16
N GLY A 246 -0.08 -12.12 -3.33
CA GLY A 246 -0.08 -10.70 -3.00
C GLY A 246 0.04 -10.42 -1.51
N TRP A 247 -0.23 -9.18 -1.19
CA TRP A 247 -0.22 -8.65 0.17
C TRP A 247 -1.36 -7.65 0.33
N LEU A 248 -1.75 -7.38 1.58
CA LEU A 248 -2.79 -6.41 1.90
C LEU A 248 -2.46 -5.70 3.21
N GLY A 249 -3.01 -4.50 3.41
CA GLY A 249 -2.73 -3.76 4.62
C GLY A 249 -3.45 -2.42 4.74
N ILE A 250 -2.96 -1.63 5.68
CA ILE A 250 -3.35 -0.24 5.89
C ILE A 250 -2.09 0.62 5.78
N GLY A 251 -2.11 1.58 4.87
CA GLY A 251 -1.03 2.52 4.61
C GLY A 251 -1.36 3.90 5.14
N ASP A 252 -0.46 4.47 5.92
CA ASP A 252 -0.45 5.90 6.28
C ASP A 252 0.66 6.60 5.49
N LYS A 253 0.75 7.92 5.60
CA LYS A 253 1.80 8.72 4.95
C LYS A 253 3.22 8.16 5.13
N TYR A 254 3.56 7.74 6.36
CA TYR A 254 4.92 7.31 6.71
C TYR A 254 5.01 5.85 7.15
N TRP A 255 3.88 5.18 7.39
CA TRP A 255 3.80 3.87 8.01
C TRP A 255 2.99 2.90 7.16
N ILE A 256 3.33 1.63 7.25
CA ILE A 256 2.55 0.54 6.67
C ILE A 256 2.40 -0.59 7.70
N THR A 257 1.20 -1.11 7.81
CA THR A 257 0.92 -2.38 8.46
C THR A 257 0.36 -3.32 7.41
N SER A 258 1.06 -4.39 7.11
CA SER A 258 0.68 -5.32 6.05
C SER A 258 0.67 -6.76 6.49
N LEU A 259 -0.19 -7.55 5.86
CA LEU A 259 -0.29 -8.99 5.95
C LEU A 259 0.14 -9.61 4.62
N ILE A 260 0.93 -10.64 4.69
CA ILE A 260 1.28 -11.49 3.56
C ILE A 260 0.67 -12.85 3.83
N PRO A 261 -0.39 -13.23 3.08
CA PRO A 261 -1.03 -14.53 3.17
C PRO A 261 -0.08 -15.68 2.85
N PRO A 262 -0.41 -16.93 3.22
CA PRO A 262 0.39 -18.10 2.90
C PRO A 262 0.59 -18.26 1.39
N SER A 263 1.83 -18.50 0.97
CA SER A 263 2.17 -18.69 -0.44
C SER A 263 1.51 -19.93 -1.04
N GLY A 264 1.08 -19.84 -2.30
CA GLY A 264 0.55 -20.97 -3.07
C GLY A 264 -0.84 -21.44 -2.65
N LYS A 265 -1.57 -20.63 -1.91
CA LYS A 265 -2.97 -20.89 -1.51
C LYS A 265 -3.83 -19.72 -1.94
N GLU A 266 -5.00 -20.01 -2.49
CA GLU A 266 -5.99 -19.00 -2.81
C GLU A 266 -6.58 -18.41 -1.53
N PHE A 267 -6.78 -17.11 -1.51
CA PHE A 267 -7.37 -16.38 -0.39
C PHE A 267 -8.31 -15.28 -0.89
N LYS A 268 -9.30 -14.99 -0.08
CA LYS A 268 -10.27 -13.91 -0.30
C LYS A 268 -9.91 -12.73 0.59
N THR A 269 -9.54 -11.61 -0.03
CA THR A 269 -9.29 -10.34 0.65
C THR A 269 -10.60 -9.56 0.79
N THR A 270 -10.74 -8.90 1.92
CA THR A 270 -11.88 -8.01 2.22
C THR A 270 -11.40 -6.75 2.90
N PHE A 271 -11.80 -5.61 2.38
CA PHE A 271 -11.74 -4.31 3.05
C PHE A 271 -13.15 -3.88 3.41
N ASP A 272 -13.41 -3.61 4.68
CA ASP A 272 -14.73 -3.19 5.13
C ASP A 272 -14.68 -2.21 6.31
N TYR A 273 -15.79 -1.53 6.54
CA TYR A 273 -16.04 -0.68 7.69
C TYR A 273 -17.31 -1.11 8.41
N LYS A 274 -17.14 -1.62 9.64
CA LYS A 274 -18.25 -1.88 10.58
C LYS A 274 -17.93 -1.22 11.91
N LYS A 275 -18.05 0.11 11.98
CA LYS A 275 -17.56 0.96 13.08
C LYS A 275 -16.03 1.01 13.23
N LYS A 276 -15.31 0.11 12.56
CA LYS A 276 -13.85 0.02 12.52
C LYS A 276 -13.45 -0.39 11.10
N PHE A 277 -12.34 0.13 10.63
CA PHE A 277 -11.74 -0.27 9.37
C PHE A 277 -11.07 -1.63 9.53
N ARG A 278 -11.27 -2.52 8.57
CA ARG A 278 -10.69 -3.85 8.56
C ARG A 278 -10.12 -4.17 7.19
N ALA A 279 -8.86 -4.58 7.19
CA ALA A 279 -8.22 -5.24 6.06
C ALA A 279 -7.95 -6.68 6.46
N ASN A 280 -8.58 -7.64 5.79
CA ASN A 280 -8.44 -9.04 6.16
C ASN A 280 -8.34 -9.96 4.94
N PHE A 281 -7.77 -11.14 5.15
CA PHE A 281 -7.88 -12.26 4.23
C PHE A 281 -8.38 -13.51 4.95
N VAL A 282 -9.01 -14.40 4.18
CA VAL A 282 -9.41 -15.74 4.59
C VAL A 282 -9.06 -16.70 3.45
N SER A 283 -8.42 -17.85 3.74
CA SER A 283 -8.18 -18.88 2.73
C SER A 283 -9.50 -19.37 2.15
N THR A 284 -9.58 -19.61 0.84
CA THR A 284 -10.81 -20.09 0.18
C THR A 284 -10.93 -21.61 0.30
N GLU A 285 -9.80 -22.30 0.38
CA GLU A 285 -9.76 -23.75 0.55
C GLU A 285 -9.56 -24.12 2.03
N PRO A 286 -10.28 -25.13 2.52
CA PRO A 286 -10.10 -25.64 3.88
C PRO A 286 -8.80 -26.43 4.03
N LEU A 287 -8.21 -26.30 5.21
CA LEU A 287 -7.17 -27.21 5.68
C LEU A 287 -7.86 -28.35 6.44
N GLU A 288 -7.91 -29.53 5.84
CA GLU A 288 -8.53 -30.71 6.45
C GLU A 288 -7.65 -31.22 7.61
N LEU A 289 -8.14 -31.07 8.84
CA LEU A 289 -7.53 -31.58 10.07
C LEU A 289 -8.08 -32.97 10.39
N LYS A 290 -7.39 -34.01 9.90
CA LYS A 290 -7.76 -35.41 10.12
C LYS A 290 -7.58 -35.80 11.59
N LYS A 291 -8.22 -36.90 12.02
CA LYS A 291 -7.99 -37.53 13.30
C LYS A 291 -6.46 -37.76 13.53
N ASN A 292 -5.99 -37.45 14.73
CA ASN A 292 -4.59 -37.60 15.14
C ASN A 292 -3.57 -36.94 14.18
N SER A 293 -3.95 -35.84 13.52
CA SER A 293 -3.09 -35.08 12.61
C SER A 293 -2.83 -33.68 13.11
N ILE A 294 -1.95 -32.99 12.41
CA ILE A 294 -1.59 -31.59 12.62
C ILE A 294 -1.69 -30.88 11.27
N ILE A 295 -2.31 -29.71 11.25
CA ILE A 295 -2.20 -28.77 10.15
C ILE A 295 -1.35 -27.60 10.58
N GLU A 296 -0.63 -27.02 9.62
CA GLU A 296 0.24 -25.85 9.83
C GLU A 296 0.03 -24.84 8.73
N ASP A 297 0.10 -23.57 9.12
CA ASP A 297 0.08 -22.43 8.21
C ASP A 297 1.00 -21.33 8.69
N GLN A 298 1.46 -20.45 7.78
CA GLN A 298 2.37 -19.36 8.11
C GLN A 298 1.89 -18.07 7.49
N ILE A 299 1.82 -17.03 8.29
CA ILE A 299 1.47 -15.67 7.91
C ILE A 299 2.66 -14.77 8.24
N GLN A 300 2.95 -13.82 7.36
CA GLN A 300 3.94 -12.78 7.62
C GLN A 300 3.25 -11.44 7.82
N VAL A 301 3.78 -10.65 8.75
CA VAL A 301 3.25 -9.33 9.13
C VAL A 301 4.39 -8.35 9.13
N ILE A 302 4.27 -7.29 8.37
CA ILE A 302 5.26 -6.20 8.33
C ILE A 302 4.60 -4.95 8.91
N VAL A 303 5.22 -4.38 9.95
CA VAL A 303 4.78 -3.13 10.62
C VAL A 303 5.93 -2.16 10.57
N ALA A 304 6.02 -1.37 9.50
CA ALA A 304 7.25 -0.65 9.14
C ALA A 304 7.04 0.84 8.85
N ALA A 305 8.12 1.59 8.98
CA ALA A 305 8.24 2.87 8.29
C ALA A 305 8.41 2.65 6.78
N LYS A 306 7.76 3.47 5.97
CA LYS A 306 7.84 3.43 4.49
C LYS A 306 9.20 3.95 4.00
N ARG A 307 10.29 3.31 4.43
CA ARG A 307 11.65 3.57 3.91
C ARG A 307 11.91 2.67 2.72
N VAL A 308 12.37 3.24 1.62
CA VAL A 308 12.63 2.51 0.36
C VAL A 308 13.54 1.31 0.59
N GLU A 309 14.63 1.46 1.33
CA GLU A 309 15.56 0.36 1.63
C GLU A 309 14.91 -0.79 2.41
N VAL A 310 13.97 -0.48 3.31
CA VAL A 310 13.25 -1.46 4.12
C VAL A 310 12.23 -2.20 3.25
N ILE A 311 11.41 -1.45 2.53
CA ILE A 311 10.33 -1.98 1.68
C ILE A 311 10.91 -2.82 0.52
N ASP A 312 11.90 -2.29 -0.21
CA ASP A 312 12.59 -3.02 -1.29
C ASP A 312 13.36 -4.24 -0.73
N GLY A 313 13.90 -4.14 0.48
CA GLY A 313 14.56 -5.24 1.17
C GLY A 313 13.61 -6.40 1.43
N TYR A 314 12.42 -6.14 1.99
CA TYR A 314 11.40 -7.15 2.23
C TYR A 314 10.79 -7.68 0.92
N ALA A 315 10.53 -6.83 -0.07
CA ALA A 315 10.08 -7.26 -1.38
C ALA A 315 10.98 -8.35 -1.97
N LYS A 316 12.31 -8.15 -1.89
CA LYS A 316 13.31 -9.10 -2.40
C LYS A 316 13.48 -10.33 -1.52
N SER A 317 13.65 -10.15 -0.19
CA SER A 317 13.97 -11.26 0.72
C SER A 317 12.82 -12.23 0.92
N LEU A 318 11.58 -11.74 0.85
CA LEU A 318 10.35 -12.53 1.00
C LEU A 318 9.70 -12.87 -0.35
N ASN A 319 10.29 -12.41 -1.46
CA ASN A 319 9.74 -12.56 -2.82
C ASN A 319 8.28 -12.09 -2.92
N ILE A 320 8.02 -10.88 -2.38
CA ILE A 320 6.70 -10.26 -2.43
C ILE A 320 6.64 -9.33 -3.64
N ASP A 321 5.87 -9.74 -4.64
CA ASP A 321 5.69 -8.94 -5.86
C ASP A 321 5.11 -7.56 -5.52
N LYS A 322 5.65 -6.51 -6.15
CA LYS A 322 5.17 -5.13 -6.05
C LYS A 322 4.98 -4.57 -4.62
N PHE A 323 5.68 -5.13 -3.61
CA PHE A 323 5.62 -4.57 -2.26
C PHE A 323 6.23 -3.16 -2.17
N ASP A 324 7.08 -2.79 -3.12
CA ASP A 324 7.60 -1.44 -3.30
C ASP A 324 6.53 -0.38 -3.57
N LEU A 325 5.35 -0.79 -4.09
CA LEU A 325 4.19 0.06 -4.28
C LEU A 325 3.45 0.40 -2.97
N ALA A 326 3.83 -0.20 -1.83
CA ALA A 326 3.42 0.29 -0.51
C ALA A 326 3.88 1.74 -0.25
N ILE A 327 4.92 2.20 -0.97
CA ILE A 327 5.29 3.60 -1.09
C ILE A 327 4.60 4.15 -2.33
N ASP A 328 3.82 5.19 -2.15
CA ASP A 328 3.19 5.86 -3.27
C ASP A 328 4.23 6.69 -4.06
N TRP A 329 4.58 6.17 -5.21
CA TRP A 329 5.50 6.81 -6.17
C TRP A 329 4.80 7.78 -7.11
N GLY A 330 3.47 7.81 -7.06
CA GLY A 330 2.62 8.55 -7.97
C GLY A 330 2.58 7.95 -9.38
N PHE A 331 1.77 8.55 -10.22
CA PHE A 331 1.53 8.15 -11.61
C PHE A 331 2.81 7.95 -12.45
N LEU A 332 3.86 8.74 -12.20
CA LEU A 332 5.13 8.65 -12.93
C LEU A 332 6.17 7.76 -12.20
N TYR A 333 5.74 6.68 -11.54
CA TYR A 333 6.61 5.82 -10.72
C TYR A 333 7.89 5.38 -11.45
N PHE A 334 7.82 5.13 -12.76
CA PHE A 334 8.96 4.73 -13.60
C PHE A 334 10.04 5.83 -13.76
N ILE A 335 9.71 7.08 -13.43
CA ILE A 335 10.66 8.21 -13.34
C ILE A 335 11.00 8.52 -11.88
N THR A 336 9.99 8.56 -11.00
CA THR A 336 10.17 9.00 -9.61
C THR A 336 11.01 8.03 -8.81
N LYS A 337 10.84 6.72 -8.99
CA LYS A 337 11.62 5.71 -8.28
C LYS A 337 13.12 5.71 -8.69
N PRO A 338 13.51 5.71 -9.98
CA PRO A 338 14.91 5.89 -10.37
C PRO A 338 15.50 7.23 -9.93
N LEU A 339 14.71 8.31 -9.98
CA LEU A 339 15.15 9.63 -9.51
C LEU A 339 15.46 9.61 -8.01
N PHE A 340 14.60 8.98 -7.22
CA PHE A 340 14.83 8.79 -5.79
C PHE A 340 16.13 8.03 -5.52
N HIS A 341 16.37 6.90 -6.20
CA HIS A 341 17.62 6.15 -6.07
C HIS A 341 18.84 6.96 -6.47
N GLY A 342 18.72 7.84 -7.47
CA GLY A 342 19.77 8.79 -7.84
C GLY A 342 20.06 9.80 -6.73
N ILE A 343 19.01 10.36 -6.11
CA ILE A 343 19.17 11.28 -4.96
C ILE A 343 19.81 10.55 -3.77
N ASP A 344 19.35 9.34 -3.46
CA ASP A 344 19.89 8.53 -2.36
C ASP A 344 21.37 8.17 -2.57
N TYR A 345 21.76 7.84 -3.80
CA TYR A 345 23.16 7.63 -4.17
C TYR A 345 24.03 8.86 -3.88
N PHE A 346 23.59 10.05 -4.35
CA PHE A 346 24.32 11.29 -4.09
C PHE A 346 24.28 11.68 -2.60
N PHE A 347 23.19 11.37 -1.88
CA PHE A 347 23.12 11.59 -0.45
C PHE A 347 24.14 10.72 0.30
N LYS A 348 24.28 9.45 -0.03
CA LYS A 348 25.29 8.55 0.55
C LYS A 348 26.72 9.03 0.29
N LEU A 349 26.95 9.69 -0.87
CA LEU A 349 28.26 10.23 -1.24
C LEU A 349 28.57 11.56 -0.55
N LEU A 350 27.59 12.46 -0.46
CA LEU A 350 27.77 13.87 -0.04
C LEU A 350 27.34 14.13 1.43
N GLY A 351 26.60 13.20 2.05
CA GLY A 351 26.10 13.33 3.43
C GLY A 351 25.04 14.41 3.63
N ASN A 352 24.52 15.04 2.57
CA ASN A 352 23.56 16.14 2.65
C ASN A 352 22.54 16.06 1.51
N TYR A 353 21.25 15.99 1.85
CA TYR A 353 20.16 15.89 0.86
C TYR A 353 20.06 17.11 -0.05
N GLY A 354 20.30 18.32 0.45
CA GLY A 354 20.30 19.54 -0.39
C GLY A 354 21.35 19.47 -1.49
N LEU A 355 22.57 19.07 -1.15
CA LEU A 355 23.63 18.87 -2.13
C LEU A 355 23.32 17.71 -3.08
N ALA A 356 22.73 16.64 -2.60
CA ALA A 356 22.30 15.52 -3.43
C ALA A 356 21.25 15.94 -4.49
N ILE A 357 20.27 16.75 -4.10
CA ILE A 357 19.25 17.30 -5.03
C ILE A 357 19.90 18.21 -6.08
N ILE A 358 20.86 19.05 -5.69
CA ILE A 358 21.61 19.90 -6.64
C ILE A 358 22.41 19.02 -7.61
N ALA A 359 23.12 18.01 -7.11
CA ALA A 359 23.94 17.13 -7.92
C ALA A 359 23.11 16.37 -8.96
N ILE A 360 22.00 15.72 -8.55
CA ILE A 360 21.12 15.00 -9.49
C ILE A 360 20.46 15.95 -10.50
N THR A 361 20.08 17.16 -10.07
CA THR A 361 19.54 18.19 -10.97
C THR A 361 20.57 18.60 -12.03
N PHE A 362 21.82 18.75 -11.63
CA PHE A 362 22.91 19.03 -12.58
C PHE A 362 23.09 17.88 -13.59
N CYS A 363 23.12 16.64 -13.13
CA CYS A 363 23.21 15.47 -14.00
C CYS A 363 22.06 15.38 -15.00
N ILE A 364 20.82 15.61 -14.54
CA ILE A 364 19.63 15.61 -15.41
C ILE A 364 19.73 16.73 -16.45
N ARG A 365 20.10 17.95 -16.03
CA ARG A 365 20.28 19.08 -16.96
C ARG A 365 21.40 18.82 -17.97
N LEU A 366 22.48 18.17 -17.55
CA LEU A 366 23.57 17.79 -18.44
C LEU A 366 23.11 16.76 -19.48
N ALA A 367 22.37 15.74 -19.04
CA ALA A 367 21.81 14.72 -19.93
C ALA A 367 20.84 15.30 -20.97
N PHE A 368 20.00 16.26 -20.56
CA PHE A 368 19.04 16.95 -21.45
C PHE A 368 19.62 18.17 -22.18
N PHE A 369 20.89 18.53 -21.92
CA PHE A 369 21.51 19.70 -22.53
C PHE A 369 21.49 19.70 -24.08
N PRO A 370 21.78 18.57 -24.77
CA PRO A 370 21.73 18.56 -26.25
C PRO A 370 20.32 18.87 -26.77
N LEU A 371 19.28 18.32 -26.12
CA LEU A 371 17.87 18.53 -26.46
C LEU A 371 17.43 19.98 -26.21
N ALA A 372 17.80 20.53 -25.05
CA ALA A 372 17.53 21.92 -24.70
C ALA A 372 18.23 22.87 -25.69
N ASN A 373 19.50 22.64 -26.02
CA ASN A 373 20.26 23.44 -26.97
C ASN A 373 19.62 23.43 -28.39
N PHE A 374 19.17 22.23 -28.84
CA PHE A 374 18.45 22.11 -30.10
C PHE A 374 17.16 22.93 -30.09
N SER A 375 16.39 22.84 -29.02
CA SER A 375 15.15 23.60 -28.87
C SER A 375 15.37 25.11 -28.80
N PHE A 376 16.35 25.58 -28.03
CA PHE A 376 16.68 27.01 -27.97
C PHE A 376 17.16 27.56 -29.33
N LYS A 377 17.96 26.78 -30.09
CA LYS A 377 18.36 27.15 -31.45
C LYS A 377 17.15 27.26 -32.40
N SER A 378 16.20 26.32 -32.29
CA SER A 378 14.97 26.35 -33.08
C SER A 378 14.07 27.55 -32.72
N MET A 379 13.91 27.83 -31.40
CA MET A 379 13.18 29.03 -30.97
C MET A 379 13.82 30.34 -31.43
N ALA A 380 15.17 30.43 -31.39
CA ALA A 380 15.88 31.62 -31.87
C ALA A 380 15.63 31.82 -33.37
N LYS A 381 15.69 30.76 -34.17
CA LYS A 381 15.37 30.83 -35.61
C LYS A 381 13.90 31.22 -35.84
N MET A 382 12.95 30.65 -35.07
CA MET A 382 11.53 31.03 -35.17
C MET A 382 11.30 32.50 -34.85
N LYS A 383 12.02 33.06 -33.83
CA LYS A 383 11.94 34.46 -33.48
C LYS A 383 12.49 35.36 -34.60
N ALA A 384 13.56 34.93 -35.32
CA ALA A 384 14.08 35.64 -36.46
C ALA A 384 13.13 35.67 -37.67
N LEU A 385 12.26 34.64 -37.80
CA LEU A 385 11.25 34.57 -38.87
C LEU A 385 9.96 35.36 -38.55
N GLN A 386 9.83 35.90 -37.33
CA GLN A 386 8.63 36.59 -36.89
C GLN A 386 8.20 37.74 -37.82
N PRO A 387 9.10 38.59 -38.37
CA PRO A 387 8.72 39.65 -39.32
C PRO A 387 8.07 39.10 -40.60
N GLU A 388 8.66 38.04 -41.20
CA GLU A 388 8.09 37.38 -42.37
C GLU A 388 6.76 36.72 -42.11
N MET A 389 6.59 36.11 -40.93
CA MET A 389 5.32 35.53 -40.49
C MET A 389 4.22 36.59 -40.36
N VAL A 390 4.56 37.76 -39.83
CA VAL A 390 3.62 38.92 -39.77
C VAL A 390 3.24 39.36 -41.16
N ARG A 391 4.22 39.52 -42.06
CA ARG A 391 3.97 39.87 -43.44
C ARG A 391 3.06 38.90 -44.16
N LEU A 392 3.29 37.58 -44.04
CA LEU A 392 2.43 36.56 -44.62
C LEU A 392 1.01 36.58 -44.05
N LYS A 393 0.84 36.89 -42.75
CA LYS A 393 -0.46 37.05 -42.11
C LYS A 393 -1.22 38.25 -42.67
N GLU A 394 -0.56 39.35 -42.93
CA GLU A 394 -1.17 40.53 -43.52
C GLU A 394 -1.56 40.29 -44.97
N LEU A 395 -0.68 39.63 -45.76
CA LEU A 395 -0.89 39.36 -47.16
C LEU A 395 -2.07 38.40 -47.40
N HIS A 396 -2.23 37.38 -46.56
CA HIS A 396 -3.26 36.35 -46.70
C HIS A 396 -4.33 36.44 -45.62
N LYS A 397 -4.66 37.63 -45.15
CA LYS A 397 -5.64 37.89 -44.07
C LYS A 397 -7.00 37.23 -44.27
N ASN A 398 -7.44 37.11 -45.53
CA ASN A 398 -8.74 36.57 -45.92
C ASN A 398 -8.69 35.11 -46.43
N ASP A 399 -7.49 34.52 -46.61
CA ASP A 399 -7.31 33.15 -47.09
C ASP A 399 -6.47 32.33 -46.12
N LYS A 400 -7.17 31.69 -45.18
CA LYS A 400 -6.51 30.89 -44.14
C LYS A 400 -5.78 29.67 -44.67
N MET A 401 -6.29 29.06 -45.74
CA MET A 401 -5.66 27.88 -46.36
C MET A 401 -4.32 28.23 -46.98
N LYS A 402 -4.27 29.30 -47.75
CA LYS A 402 -3.06 29.80 -48.39
C LYS A 402 -2.05 30.33 -47.38
N LEU A 403 -2.53 31.01 -46.31
CA LEU A 403 -1.66 31.39 -45.20
C LEU A 403 -0.97 30.19 -44.56
N GLN A 404 -1.70 29.13 -44.30
CA GLN A 404 -1.13 27.92 -43.69
C GLN A 404 -0.10 27.24 -44.61
N GLN A 405 -0.40 27.16 -45.91
CA GLN A 405 0.52 26.62 -46.90
C GLN A 405 1.83 27.42 -46.98
N GLU A 406 1.75 28.77 -47.09
CA GLU A 406 2.92 29.64 -47.15
C GLU A 406 3.71 29.63 -45.83
N MET A 407 3.05 29.56 -44.69
CA MET A 407 3.72 29.39 -43.40
C MET A 407 4.50 28.08 -43.33
N MET A 408 3.90 26.96 -43.78
CA MET A 408 4.58 25.67 -43.83
C MET A 408 5.75 25.65 -44.85
N ALA A 409 5.59 26.32 -45.98
CA ALA A 409 6.65 26.51 -46.96
C ALA A 409 7.82 27.32 -46.39
N LEU A 410 7.54 28.40 -45.64
CA LEU A 410 8.55 29.20 -44.96
C LEU A 410 9.30 28.36 -43.91
N TYR A 411 8.61 27.59 -43.08
CA TYR A 411 9.27 26.69 -42.10
C TYR A 411 10.17 25.65 -42.77
N LYS A 412 9.71 25.04 -43.88
CA LYS A 412 10.50 24.09 -44.65
C LYS A 412 11.74 24.75 -45.29
N LYS A 413 11.57 25.94 -45.89
CA LYS A 413 12.65 26.68 -46.50
C LYS A 413 13.75 27.00 -45.48
N GLU A 414 13.37 27.49 -44.34
CA GLU A 414 14.31 27.91 -43.27
C GLU A 414 14.75 26.74 -42.35
N LYS A 415 14.34 25.52 -42.66
CA LYS A 415 14.63 24.29 -41.87
C LYS A 415 14.33 24.46 -40.37
N VAL A 416 13.20 25.06 -40.06
CA VAL A 416 12.72 25.26 -38.69
C VAL A 416 11.51 24.34 -38.43
N ASN A 417 11.59 23.55 -37.36
CA ASN A 417 10.45 22.75 -36.93
C ASN A 417 9.71 23.49 -35.79
N PRO A 418 8.46 23.92 -36.02
CA PRO A 418 7.71 24.66 -35.02
C PRO A 418 7.43 23.82 -33.74
N MET A 419 7.40 22.48 -33.84
CA MET A 419 7.21 21.58 -32.72
C MET A 419 8.45 21.47 -31.80
N SER A 420 9.64 21.80 -32.30
CA SER A 420 10.86 21.65 -31.49
C SER A 420 10.98 22.68 -30.35
N GLY A 421 10.23 23.77 -30.41
CA GLY A 421 10.19 24.80 -29.35
C GLY A 421 9.42 24.41 -28.10
N CYS A 422 8.44 23.52 -28.22
CA CYS A 422 7.62 23.07 -27.08
C CYS A 422 8.18 21.82 -26.39
N LEU A 423 9.12 21.10 -27.02
CA LEU A 423 9.67 19.84 -26.52
C LEU A 423 10.27 19.92 -25.08
N PRO A 424 10.95 20.99 -24.65
CA PRO A 424 11.46 21.12 -23.28
C PRO A 424 10.38 21.47 -22.24
N ILE A 425 9.15 21.73 -22.66
CA ILE A 425 8.02 22.05 -21.75
C ILE A 425 7.28 20.76 -21.36
N LEU A 426 7.37 19.74 -22.17
CA LEU A 426 6.89 18.38 -21.90
C LEU A 426 7.88 17.62 -21.03
#